data_f8efd0f89e7f59436ad5fec638c5ebf7
#
_entry.id   f8efd0f89e7f59436ad5fec638c5ebf7
#
_cell.length_a   1.000
_cell.length_b   1.000
_cell.length_c   1.000
_cell.angle_alpha   90.00
_cell.angle_beta   90.00
_cell.angle_gamma   90.00
#
_symmetry.space_group_name_H-M   'P 1'
#
loop_
_entity.id
_entity.type
_entity.pdbx_description
1 polymer ?
#
loop_
_entity_poly.entity_id
_entity_poly.type
_entity_poly.pdbx_seq_one_letter_code
_entity_poly.pdbx_strand_id
1 'polypeptide(L)'
;MINLARFRPKILDAAKGYSSQDFFKDLSSGITVGVIALPLAIAFAIASGLKPEAGLISAVIGGFLISAFGGSKVQIGGPAGAFVVIVYAIVERYGVANLIVSTFFAGILLFTMGLFRVGNLIRFIPVAIIIGFTSGIAVLIGFSQVRDALGLEIEKLPGDFFSQIKAFALHLDTANPHAIILFVISLCTIILWPKLISPLVKKWAWLSNIPGIIVALIGVSIAADFFDLSVVTIGSRFGEIPNGIPAPTIPKLDWETAKHLFAPTLTIAILGAIESLLCARVADNLSDDKHDPNQELMGQGIANMVVPFFGGLPVTGTIARTATNAKAGAKSPISGITHALVILLIMLIAAPLAAHIPMAVLAAILIYIAWNMFDLHEFKRLKQFNVTYRSILLGTFFLTVVFDLTVAVEVGLVLACIFFIYRISSLTQIEQLELPQDFVQQDELALFQDSKTNHLVQAYGIYGSLFFGAIDKVEDLFNPLDVTKPAPKVMILEMHQLINIDTSGIDALKILAKNLQKRDGTLIVCAANPQPASLMFRSGFIAEIGEENALIDLETAYNRARAILADSCKVIVGS
;
A
#
# COMPACT_ATOMS: atom_id res chain seq x y z
N MET A 1 -7.58 -26.64 -6.12
CA MET A 1 -7.82 -25.97 -7.42
C MET A 1 -7.63 -24.48 -7.23
N ILE A 2 -6.79 -23.84 -8.07
CA ILE A 2 -6.60 -22.37 -8.04
C ILE A 2 -7.88 -21.73 -8.54
N ASN A 3 -8.54 -20.94 -7.69
CA ASN A 3 -9.79 -20.26 -8.03
C ASN A 3 -9.46 -18.93 -8.72
N LEU A 4 -9.38 -18.95 -10.05
CA LEU A 4 -9.09 -17.76 -10.85
C LEU A 4 -10.25 -16.75 -10.82
N ALA A 5 -9.91 -15.44 -10.90
CA ALA A 5 -10.92 -14.40 -11.06
C ALA A 5 -11.52 -14.44 -12.47
N ARG A 6 -12.82 -14.17 -12.56
CA ARG A 6 -13.49 -14.03 -13.86
C ARG A 6 -13.33 -12.61 -14.35
N PHE A 7 -12.86 -12.45 -15.59
CA PHE A 7 -12.78 -11.13 -16.23
C PHE A 7 -14.20 -10.59 -16.51
N ARG A 8 -14.61 -9.56 -15.76
CA ARG A 8 -15.93 -8.93 -15.88
C ARG A 8 -15.85 -7.45 -15.56
N PRO A 9 -15.55 -6.60 -16.54
CA PRO A 9 -15.49 -5.15 -16.37
C PRO A 9 -16.78 -4.55 -15.80
N LYS A 10 -16.64 -3.57 -14.92
CA LYS A 10 -17.76 -2.92 -14.21
C LYS A 10 -18.73 -2.20 -15.16
N ILE A 11 -18.27 -1.80 -16.34
CA ILE A 11 -19.10 -1.17 -17.37
C ILE A 11 -20.27 -2.08 -17.79
N LEU A 12 -20.09 -3.40 -17.79
CA LEU A 12 -21.16 -4.37 -18.12
C LEU A 12 -22.28 -4.35 -17.08
N ASP A 13 -21.95 -4.12 -15.81
CA ASP A 13 -22.95 -4.01 -14.75
C ASP A 13 -23.62 -2.62 -14.76
N ALA A 14 -22.85 -1.57 -15.06
CA ALA A 14 -23.36 -0.22 -15.17
C ALA A 14 -24.34 -0.03 -16.35
N ALA A 15 -24.18 -0.81 -17.44
CA ALA A 15 -25.08 -0.75 -18.57
C ALA A 15 -26.52 -1.23 -18.27
N LYS A 16 -26.70 -1.99 -17.16
CA LYS A 16 -28.03 -2.47 -16.76
C LYS A 16 -28.80 -1.36 -16.06
N GLY A 17 -29.89 -0.92 -16.67
CA GLY A 17 -30.75 0.14 -16.14
C GLY A 17 -30.19 1.56 -16.29
N TYR A 18 -29.20 1.77 -17.17
CA TYR A 18 -28.61 3.07 -17.45
C TYR A 18 -29.58 4.00 -18.16
N SER A 19 -29.84 5.15 -17.55
CA SER A 19 -30.80 6.13 -18.07
C SER A 19 -30.11 7.25 -18.84
N SER A 20 -30.88 7.95 -19.72
CA SER A 20 -30.37 9.17 -20.38
C SER A 20 -29.98 10.25 -19.36
N GLN A 21 -30.63 10.31 -18.20
CA GLN A 21 -30.27 11.25 -17.15
C GLN A 21 -28.91 10.92 -16.53
N ASP A 22 -28.58 9.63 -16.37
CA ASP A 22 -27.26 9.20 -15.88
C ASP A 22 -26.18 9.48 -16.94
N PHE A 23 -26.49 9.32 -18.22
CA PHE A 23 -25.58 9.70 -19.30
C PHE A 23 -25.19 11.18 -19.25
N PHE A 24 -26.15 12.10 -19.06
CA PHE A 24 -25.83 13.53 -18.97
C PHE A 24 -25.02 13.86 -17.70
N LYS A 25 -25.23 13.16 -16.59
CA LYS A 25 -24.40 13.30 -15.39
C LYS A 25 -22.97 12.83 -15.66
N ASP A 26 -22.80 11.66 -16.27
CA ASP A 26 -21.48 11.13 -16.60
C ASP A 26 -20.75 12.01 -17.61
N LEU A 27 -21.46 12.53 -18.63
CA LEU A 27 -20.92 13.47 -19.59
C LEU A 27 -20.42 14.76 -18.91
N SER A 28 -21.24 15.39 -18.09
CA SER A 28 -20.89 16.62 -17.36
C SER A 28 -19.72 16.40 -16.40
N SER A 29 -19.74 15.29 -15.66
CA SER A 29 -18.68 14.92 -14.73
C SER A 29 -17.37 14.64 -15.49
N GLY A 30 -17.42 13.85 -16.56
CA GLY A 30 -16.25 13.53 -17.38
C GLY A 30 -15.61 14.76 -18.02
N ILE A 31 -16.43 15.72 -18.52
CA ILE A 31 -15.92 17.01 -19.04
C ILE A 31 -15.20 17.79 -17.92
N THR A 32 -15.83 17.93 -16.78
CA THR A 32 -15.24 18.66 -15.63
C THR A 32 -13.90 18.07 -15.24
N VAL A 33 -13.83 16.75 -15.08
CA VAL A 33 -12.58 16.08 -14.69
C VAL A 33 -11.54 16.12 -15.82
N GLY A 34 -11.94 16.02 -17.09
CA GLY A 34 -11.05 16.08 -18.24
C GLY A 34 -10.29 17.41 -18.31
N VAL A 35 -11.00 18.51 -18.09
CA VAL A 35 -10.39 19.86 -18.10
C VAL A 35 -9.41 20.03 -16.93
N ILE A 36 -9.75 19.54 -15.73
CA ILE A 36 -8.87 19.61 -14.55
C ILE A 36 -7.65 18.70 -14.73
N ALA A 37 -7.81 17.55 -15.36
CA ALA A 37 -6.77 16.55 -15.50
C ALA A 37 -5.66 16.95 -16.50
N LEU A 38 -5.97 17.82 -17.44
CA LEU A 38 -5.03 18.24 -18.48
C LEU A 38 -3.71 18.82 -17.95
N PRO A 39 -3.74 19.90 -17.12
CA PRO A 39 -2.51 20.46 -16.58
C PRO A 39 -1.75 19.48 -15.67
N LEU A 40 -2.48 18.63 -14.95
CA LEU A 40 -1.89 17.62 -14.08
C LEU A 40 -1.13 16.55 -14.88
N ALA A 41 -1.70 16.10 -16.00
CA ALA A 41 -1.07 15.11 -16.87
C ALA A 41 0.23 15.63 -17.48
N ILE A 42 0.22 16.86 -17.99
CA ILE A 42 1.41 17.56 -18.50
C ILE A 42 2.47 17.70 -17.41
N ALA A 43 2.08 18.20 -16.24
CA ALA A 43 2.98 18.46 -15.13
C ALA A 43 3.64 17.17 -14.60
N PHE A 44 2.90 16.07 -14.50
CA PHE A 44 3.46 14.78 -14.07
C PHE A 44 4.44 14.20 -15.11
N ALA A 45 4.18 14.34 -16.40
CA ALA A 45 5.14 13.91 -17.43
C ALA A 45 6.45 14.67 -17.33
N ILE A 46 6.38 15.99 -17.26
CA ILE A 46 7.56 16.86 -17.13
C ILE A 46 8.34 16.56 -15.85
N ALA A 47 7.66 16.44 -14.72
CA ALA A 47 8.28 16.09 -13.45
C ALA A 47 8.92 14.69 -13.46
N SER A 48 8.41 13.79 -14.31
CA SER A 48 8.99 12.45 -14.54
C SER A 48 10.16 12.44 -15.54
N GLY A 49 10.62 13.59 -16.01
CA GLY A 49 11.71 13.71 -16.99
C GLY A 49 11.30 13.33 -18.42
N LEU A 50 10.02 13.32 -18.71
CA LEU A 50 9.46 13.00 -20.02
C LEU A 50 8.88 14.25 -20.69
N LYS A 51 8.59 14.12 -21.97
CA LYS A 51 7.91 15.18 -22.72
C LYS A 51 6.46 15.34 -22.29
N PRO A 52 5.86 16.54 -22.42
CA PRO A 52 4.49 16.84 -22.02
C PRO A 52 3.44 15.89 -22.62
N GLU A 53 3.62 15.53 -23.89
CA GLU A 53 2.71 14.64 -24.62
C GLU A 53 2.58 13.26 -23.98
N ALA A 54 3.63 12.74 -23.31
CA ALA A 54 3.58 11.44 -22.65
C ALA A 54 2.49 11.41 -21.56
N GLY A 55 2.31 12.51 -20.84
CA GLY A 55 1.25 12.64 -19.83
C GLY A 55 -0.15 12.67 -20.43
N LEU A 56 -0.32 13.40 -21.55
CA LEU A 56 -1.59 13.47 -22.25
C LEU A 56 -1.99 12.10 -22.81
N ILE A 57 -1.05 11.40 -23.46
CA ILE A 57 -1.25 10.05 -24.00
C ILE A 57 -1.65 9.09 -22.88
N SER A 58 -0.98 9.16 -21.74
CA SER A 58 -1.31 8.33 -20.58
C SER A 58 -2.71 8.61 -20.04
N ALA A 59 -3.13 9.88 -20.01
CA ALA A 59 -4.46 10.25 -19.57
C ALA A 59 -5.55 9.82 -20.56
N VAL A 60 -5.27 9.90 -21.86
CA VAL A 60 -6.20 9.47 -22.93
C VAL A 60 -6.31 7.95 -22.96
N ILE A 61 -5.23 7.26 -23.28
CA ILE A 61 -5.26 5.80 -23.49
C ILE A 61 -5.45 5.07 -22.15
N GLY A 62 -4.69 5.44 -21.12
CA GLY A 62 -4.78 4.81 -19.80
C GLY A 62 -6.12 5.09 -19.12
N GLY A 63 -6.58 6.34 -19.16
CA GLY A 63 -7.88 6.74 -18.62
C GLY A 63 -9.04 6.00 -19.28
N PHE A 64 -9.01 5.88 -20.61
CA PHE A 64 -10.00 5.11 -21.37
C PHE A 64 -10.00 3.62 -20.97
N LEU A 65 -8.82 2.96 -21.01
CA LEU A 65 -8.72 1.53 -20.76
C LEU A 65 -9.07 1.16 -19.32
N ILE A 66 -8.63 1.96 -18.33
CA ILE A 66 -8.98 1.74 -16.91
C ILE A 66 -10.49 1.87 -16.72
N SER A 67 -11.13 2.88 -17.31
CA SER A 67 -12.57 3.07 -17.20
C SER A 67 -13.35 1.97 -17.93
N ALA A 68 -12.88 1.53 -19.09
CA ALA A 68 -13.55 0.49 -19.88
C ALA A 68 -13.41 -0.90 -19.26
N PHE A 69 -12.25 -1.23 -18.68
CA PHE A 69 -11.92 -2.58 -18.22
C PHE A 69 -11.77 -2.69 -16.70
N GLY A 70 -11.84 -1.61 -15.95
CA GLY A 70 -11.69 -1.59 -14.49
C GLY A 70 -12.85 -2.20 -13.72
N GLY A 71 -12.66 -2.32 -12.41
CA GLY A 71 -13.61 -2.88 -11.46
C GLY A 71 -14.41 -1.84 -10.66
N SER A 72 -14.20 -0.54 -10.89
CA SER A 72 -14.90 0.57 -10.22
C SER A 72 -15.82 1.33 -11.17
N LYS A 73 -16.93 1.87 -10.68
CA LYS A 73 -17.88 2.65 -11.51
C LYS A 73 -17.39 4.04 -11.83
N VAL A 74 -16.69 4.70 -10.92
CA VAL A 74 -16.41 6.14 -11.01
C VAL A 74 -14.92 6.48 -10.92
N GLN A 75 -14.06 5.48 -10.87
CA GLN A 75 -12.62 5.69 -10.82
C GLN A 75 -12.11 6.29 -12.12
N ILE A 76 -11.24 7.28 -11.99
CA ILE A 76 -10.54 7.91 -13.11
C ILE A 76 -9.08 7.44 -13.10
N GLY A 77 -8.67 6.82 -14.19
CA GLY A 77 -7.29 6.42 -14.41
C GLY A 77 -6.46 7.47 -15.14
N GLY A 78 -5.14 7.34 -15.05
CA GLY A 78 -4.20 8.19 -15.76
C GLY A 78 -2.85 8.29 -15.06
N PRO A 79 -1.96 9.22 -15.50
CA PRO A 79 -0.71 9.47 -14.82
C PRO A 79 -0.96 10.00 -13.41
N ALA A 80 -0.22 9.46 -12.44
CA ALA A 80 -0.38 9.79 -11.03
C ALA A 80 0.91 10.37 -10.44
N GLY A 81 0.75 11.26 -9.43
CA GLY A 81 1.89 11.87 -8.74
C GLY A 81 2.80 10.83 -8.09
N ALA A 82 2.23 9.74 -7.59
CA ALA A 82 2.99 8.66 -6.98
C ALA A 82 4.02 8.01 -7.92
N PHE A 83 3.77 8.01 -9.22
CA PHE A 83 4.72 7.48 -10.20
C PHE A 83 5.83 8.45 -10.61
N VAL A 84 5.70 9.75 -10.33
CA VAL A 84 6.64 10.77 -10.81
C VAL A 84 8.07 10.42 -10.44
N VAL A 85 8.33 10.15 -9.18
CA VAL A 85 9.69 9.90 -8.66
C VAL A 85 10.28 8.62 -9.23
N ILE A 86 9.51 7.53 -9.26
CA ILE A 86 10.00 6.24 -9.78
C ILE A 86 10.24 6.30 -11.29
N VAL A 87 9.34 6.94 -12.04
CA VAL A 87 9.50 7.11 -13.48
C VAL A 87 10.73 7.96 -13.78
N TYR A 88 10.94 9.05 -13.03
CA TYR A 88 12.13 9.88 -13.15
C TYR A 88 13.41 9.07 -12.93
N ALA A 89 13.48 8.29 -11.85
CA ALA A 89 14.63 7.45 -11.54
C ALA A 89 14.90 6.38 -12.63
N ILE A 90 13.85 5.77 -13.17
CA ILE A 90 13.99 4.79 -14.27
C ILE A 90 14.47 5.48 -15.55
N VAL A 91 13.91 6.62 -15.90
CA VAL A 91 14.30 7.39 -17.10
C VAL A 91 15.73 7.88 -17.00
N GLU A 92 16.13 8.38 -15.84
CA GLU A 92 17.50 8.86 -15.61
C GLU A 92 18.52 7.72 -15.69
N ARG A 93 18.25 6.59 -15.05
CA ARG A 93 19.19 5.48 -14.90
C ARG A 93 19.21 4.54 -16.10
N TYR A 94 18.04 4.28 -16.69
CA TYR A 94 17.87 3.25 -17.70
C TYR A 94 17.37 3.78 -19.06
N GLY A 95 16.88 5.03 -19.09
CA GLY A 95 16.32 5.64 -20.30
C GLY A 95 14.85 5.30 -20.58
N VAL A 96 14.25 6.05 -21.53
CA VAL A 96 12.81 5.94 -21.84
C VAL A 96 12.45 4.59 -22.45
N ALA A 97 13.31 3.98 -23.27
CA ALA A 97 13.05 2.65 -23.85
C ALA A 97 12.84 1.58 -22.76
N ASN A 98 13.62 1.64 -21.69
CA ASN A 98 13.53 0.71 -20.58
C ASN A 98 12.34 1.01 -19.65
N LEU A 99 11.86 2.25 -19.60
CA LEU A 99 10.59 2.58 -18.96
C LEU A 99 9.42 1.88 -19.68
N ILE A 100 9.39 1.87 -21.02
CA ILE A 100 8.37 1.17 -21.82
C ILE A 100 8.33 -0.31 -21.44
N VAL A 101 9.50 -0.94 -21.40
CA VAL A 101 9.65 -2.37 -21.03
C VAL A 101 9.17 -2.62 -19.61
N SER A 102 9.64 -1.84 -18.64
CA SER A 102 9.25 -1.99 -17.23
C SER A 102 7.75 -1.81 -17.02
N THR A 103 7.14 -0.82 -17.69
CA THR A 103 5.71 -0.54 -17.58
C THR A 103 4.88 -1.67 -18.20
N PHE A 104 5.30 -2.20 -19.35
CA PHE A 104 4.63 -3.33 -20.00
C PHE A 104 4.64 -4.58 -19.09
N PHE A 105 5.80 -4.96 -18.54
CA PHE A 105 5.88 -6.11 -17.64
C PHE A 105 5.15 -5.85 -16.31
N ALA A 106 5.15 -4.62 -15.79
CA ALA A 106 4.33 -4.25 -14.64
C ALA A 106 2.83 -4.43 -14.95
N GLY A 107 2.41 -4.10 -16.17
CA GLY A 107 1.05 -4.39 -16.65
C GLY A 107 0.71 -5.87 -16.63
N ILE A 108 1.62 -6.74 -17.10
CA ILE A 108 1.45 -8.20 -17.02
C ILE A 108 1.34 -8.66 -15.56
N LEU A 109 2.20 -8.15 -14.68
CA LEU A 109 2.15 -8.48 -13.25
C LEU A 109 0.81 -8.06 -12.63
N LEU A 110 0.34 -6.84 -12.88
CA LEU A 110 -0.95 -6.34 -12.38
C LEU A 110 -2.11 -7.21 -12.87
N PHE A 111 -2.12 -7.57 -14.15
CA PHE A 111 -3.14 -8.44 -14.72
C PHE A 111 -3.14 -9.83 -14.07
N THR A 112 -1.97 -10.42 -13.90
CA THR A 112 -1.82 -11.73 -13.25
C THR A 112 -2.18 -11.66 -11.76
N MET A 113 -1.82 -10.59 -11.04
CA MET A 113 -2.24 -10.37 -9.67
C MET A 113 -3.79 -10.33 -9.56
N GLY A 114 -4.46 -9.64 -10.48
CA GLY A 114 -5.92 -9.63 -10.55
C GLY A 114 -6.49 -11.02 -10.83
N LEU A 115 -5.95 -11.73 -11.81
CA LEU A 115 -6.38 -13.08 -12.22
C LEU A 115 -6.26 -14.10 -11.07
N PHE A 116 -5.16 -14.06 -10.30
CA PHE A 116 -4.92 -14.91 -9.13
C PHE A 116 -5.54 -14.39 -7.83
N ARG A 117 -6.41 -13.37 -7.90
CA ARG A 117 -7.12 -12.78 -6.75
C ARG A 117 -6.22 -12.16 -5.68
N VAL A 118 -5.03 -11.74 -6.05
CA VAL A 118 -4.09 -11.05 -5.14
C VAL A 118 -4.60 -9.68 -4.71
N GLY A 119 -5.51 -9.06 -5.47
CA GLY A 119 -6.15 -7.78 -5.11
C GLY A 119 -6.78 -7.79 -3.71
N ASN A 120 -7.27 -8.95 -3.26
CA ASN A 120 -7.79 -9.11 -1.91
C ASN A 120 -6.71 -9.03 -0.81
N LEU A 121 -5.44 -9.31 -1.14
CA LEU A 121 -4.33 -9.31 -0.19
C LEU A 121 -3.77 -7.90 0.05
N ILE A 122 -3.92 -6.98 -0.90
CA ILE A 122 -3.42 -5.59 -0.78
C ILE A 122 -4.08 -4.86 0.40
N ARG A 123 -5.28 -5.27 0.82
CA ARG A 123 -5.93 -4.76 2.03
C ARG A 123 -5.13 -4.98 3.32
N PHE A 124 -4.16 -5.88 3.31
CA PHE A 124 -3.31 -6.17 4.48
C PHE A 124 -2.09 -5.26 4.58
N ILE A 125 -1.82 -4.41 3.57
CA ILE A 125 -0.74 -3.43 3.65
C ILE A 125 -1.11 -2.37 4.71
N PRO A 126 -0.26 -2.17 5.74
CA PRO A 126 -0.52 -1.17 6.76
C PRO A 126 -0.64 0.24 6.21
N VAL A 127 -1.64 0.97 6.68
CA VAL A 127 -1.88 2.37 6.28
C VAL A 127 -0.67 3.26 6.57
N ALA A 128 0.11 2.97 7.62
CA ALA A 128 1.33 3.69 7.97
C ALA A 128 2.38 3.70 6.84
N ILE A 129 2.53 2.58 6.10
CA ILE A 129 3.44 2.51 4.95
C ILE A 129 2.96 3.44 3.85
N ILE A 130 1.67 3.39 3.55
CA ILE A 130 1.07 4.19 2.48
C ILE A 130 1.23 5.67 2.77
N ILE A 131 0.91 6.12 4.00
CA ILE A 131 1.02 7.53 4.41
C ILE A 131 2.48 7.97 4.43
N GLY A 132 3.39 7.17 4.98
CA GLY A 132 4.82 7.48 4.98
C GLY A 132 5.36 7.64 3.57
N PHE A 133 5.04 6.70 2.70
CA PHE A 133 5.43 6.66 1.32
C PHE A 133 4.86 7.83 0.49
N THR A 134 3.54 8.07 0.52
CA THR A 134 2.92 9.16 -0.25
C THR A 134 3.38 10.53 0.24
N SER A 135 3.61 10.69 1.54
CA SER A 135 4.18 11.92 2.10
C SER A 135 5.64 12.13 1.70
N GLY A 136 6.44 11.06 1.62
CA GLY A 136 7.81 11.12 1.11
C GLY A 136 7.86 11.53 -0.36
N ILE A 137 7.01 10.94 -1.19
CA ILE A 137 6.85 11.35 -2.61
C ILE A 137 6.43 12.82 -2.71
N ALA A 138 5.50 13.26 -1.88
CA ALA A 138 5.04 14.65 -1.87
C ALA A 138 6.21 15.62 -1.62
N VAL A 139 7.10 15.30 -0.68
CA VAL A 139 8.32 16.09 -0.42
C VAL A 139 9.22 16.09 -1.65
N LEU A 140 9.49 14.95 -2.26
CA LEU A 140 10.35 14.85 -3.44
C LEU A 140 9.80 15.60 -4.65
N ILE A 141 8.48 15.49 -4.91
CA ILE A 141 7.81 16.26 -5.98
C ILE A 141 7.93 17.75 -5.70
N GLY A 142 7.57 18.21 -4.51
CA GLY A 142 7.65 19.63 -4.16
C GLY A 142 9.06 20.16 -4.28
N PHE A 143 10.04 19.37 -3.83
CA PHE A 143 11.45 19.75 -3.87
C PHE A 143 12.01 19.82 -5.29
N SER A 144 11.66 18.89 -6.18
CA SER A 144 12.07 18.92 -7.58
C SER A 144 11.57 20.16 -8.35
N GLN A 145 10.48 20.78 -7.88
CA GLN A 145 9.92 21.99 -8.51
C GLN A 145 10.67 23.27 -8.15
N VAL A 146 11.59 23.26 -7.19
CA VAL A 146 12.37 24.44 -6.78
C VAL A 146 13.12 25.05 -7.98
N ARG A 147 13.67 24.22 -8.89
CA ARG A 147 14.31 24.67 -10.12
C ARG A 147 13.39 25.57 -10.95
N ASP A 148 12.19 25.09 -11.25
CA ASP A 148 11.26 25.77 -12.16
C ASP A 148 10.49 26.91 -11.44
N ALA A 149 10.30 26.81 -10.12
CA ALA A 149 9.71 27.85 -9.28
C ALA A 149 10.62 29.09 -9.16
N LEU A 150 11.93 28.88 -9.04
CA LEU A 150 12.93 29.93 -8.97
C LEU A 150 13.50 30.32 -10.35
N GLY A 151 13.19 29.55 -11.39
CA GLY A 151 13.70 29.76 -12.75
C GLY A 151 15.21 29.54 -12.86
N LEU A 152 15.78 28.54 -12.12
CA LEU A 152 17.20 28.26 -12.12
C LEU A 152 17.68 27.65 -13.44
N GLU A 153 18.86 28.08 -13.91
CA GLU A 153 19.50 27.54 -15.11
C GLU A 153 20.22 26.22 -14.83
N ILE A 154 19.44 25.14 -14.64
CA ILE A 154 19.93 23.79 -14.45
C ILE A 154 19.41 22.93 -15.60
N GLU A 155 20.29 22.47 -16.50
CA GLU A 155 19.89 21.68 -17.66
C GLU A 155 19.26 20.34 -17.23
N LYS A 156 19.95 19.59 -16.38
CA LYS A 156 19.48 18.29 -15.88
C LYS A 156 19.52 18.25 -14.37
N LEU A 157 18.35 17.99 -13.76
CA LEU A 157 18.26 17.85 -12.32
C LEU A 157 18.79 16.47 -11.91
N PRO A 158 19.66 16.33 -10.88
CA PRO A 158 20.08 15.03 -10.35
C PRO A 158 18.91 14.22 -9.79
N GLY A 159 19.00 12.90 -9.85
CA GLY A 159 17.92 12.00 -9.36
C GLY A 159 17.86 11.90 -7.84
N ASP A 160 18.99 12.04 -7.15
CA ASP A 160 19.05 11.92 -5.70
C ASP A 160 18.84 13.24 -4.96
N PHE A 161 18.20 13.15 -3.78
CA PHE A 161 17.78 14.31 -2.99
C PHE A 161 18.95 15.23 -2.57
N PHE A 162 20.07 14.66 -2.15
CA PHE A 162 21.21 15.47 -1.67
C PHE A 162 21.95 16.18 -2.82
N SER A 163 22.10 15.52 -3.97
CA SER A 163 22.66 16.13 -5.16
C SER A 163 21.78 17.25 -5.71
N GLN A 164 20.44 17.13 -5.57
CA GLN A 164 19.52 18.24 -5.89
C GLN A 164 19.76 19.44 -4.99
N ILE A 165 19.91 19.26 -3.66
CA ILE A 165 20.23 20.35 -2.73
C ILE A 165 21.50 21.08 -3.18
N LYS A 166 22.56 20.31 -3.50
CA LYS A 166 23.82 20.86 -3.97
C LYS A 166 23.66 21.62 -5.29
N ALA A 167 22.91 21.05 -6.24
CA ALA A 167 22.65 21.69 -7.52
C ALA A 167 21.91 23.03 -7.35
N PHE A 168 20.88 23.08 -6.49
CA PHE A 168 20.17 24.33 -6.21
C PHE A 168 21.04 25.36 -5.56
N ALA A 169 21.86 24.98 -4.57
CA ALA A 169 22.76 25.90 -3.88
C ALA A 169 23.82 26.52 -4.82
N LEU A 170 24.30 25.73 -5.81
CA LEU A 170 25.29 26.19 -6.78
C LEU A 170 24.73 27.11 -7.87
N HIS A 171 23.40 27.09 -8.13
CA HIS A 171 22.77 27.87 -9.20
C HIS A 171 21.78 28.91 -8.66
N LEU A 172 21.81 29.23 -7.37
CA LEU A 172 20.91 30.24 -6.78
C LEU A 172 21.11 31.65 -7.39
N ASP A 173 22.30 31.94 -7.86
CA ASP A 173 22.67 33.19 -8.54
C ASP A 173 21.98 33.36 -9.91
N THR A 174 21.52 32.25 -10.52
CA THR A 174 20.79 32.26 -11.80
C THR A 174 19.27 32.44 -11.63
N ALA A 175 18.80 32.71 -10.41
CA ALA A 175 17.37 32.82 -10.14
C ALA A 175 16.70 33.94 -10.96
N ASN A 176 15.59 33.61 -11.62
CA ASN A 176 14.85 34.53 -12.48
C ASN A 176 13.69 35.20 -11.70
N PRO A 177 13.72 36.53 -11.45
CA PRO A 177 12.65 37.20 -10.72
C PRO A 177 11.27 37.08 -11.37
N HIS A 178 11.19 37.04 -12.71
CA HIS A 178 9.92 36.90 -13.42
C HIS A 178 9.29 35.50 -13.16
N ALA A 179 10.14 34.46 -13.15
CA ALA A 179 9.67 33.11 -12.82
C ALA A 179 9.12 33.03 -11.39
N ILE A 180 9.84 33.65 -10.41
CA ILE A 180 9.40 33.71 -9.02
C ILE A 180 8.06 34.43 -8.88
N ILE A 181 7.90 35.58 -9.55
CA ILE A 181 6.65 36.35 -9.52
C ILE A 181 5.51 35.50 -10.10
N LEU A 182 5.69 34.87 -11.26
CA LEU A 182 4.67 34.03 -11.87
C LEU A 182 4.32 32.82 -11.00
N PHE A 183 5.33 32.21 -10.38
CA PHE A 183 5.12 31.11 -9.43
C PHE A 183 4.26 31.55 -8.24
N VAL A 184 4.60 32.68 -7.59
CA VAL A 184 3.85 33.18 -6.42
C VAL A 184 2.42 33.56 -6.81
N ILE A 185 2.23 34.28 -7.93
CA ILE A 185 0.91 34.66 -8.43
C ILE A 185 0.07 33.41 -8.72
N SER A 186 0.66 32.40 -9.38
CA SER A 186 -0.03 31.15 -9.68
C SER A 186 -0.46 30.41 -8.42
N LEU A 187 0.46 30.26 -7.45
CA LEU A 187 0.17 29.59 -6.19
C LEU A 187 -0.90 30.33 -5.38
N CYS A 188 -0.80 31.65 -5.29
CA CYS A 188 -1.84 32.49 -4.66
C CYS A 188 -3.18 32.35 -5.38
N THR A 189 -3.21 32.34 -6.71
CA THR A 189 -4.43 32.14 -7.48
C THR A 189 -5.06 30.79 -7.18
N ILE A 190 -4.28 29.72 -7.18
CA ILE A 190 -4.78 28.36 -6.89
C ILE A 190 -5.41 28.28 -5.50
N ILE A 191 -4.78 28.89 -4.50
CA ILE A 191 -5.22 28.82 -3.09
C ILE A 191 -6.40 29.77 -2.81
N LEU A 192 -6.33 31.01 -3.33
CA LEU A 192 -7.30 32.06 -2.98
C LEU A 192 -8.55 32.05 -3.86
N TRP A 193 -8.45 31.56 -5.11
CA TRP A 193 -9.60 31.50 -6.02
C TRP A 193 -10.82 30.81 -5.42
N PRO A 194 -10.73 29.57 -4.92
CA PRO A 194 -11.90 28.89 -4.34
C PRO A 194 -12.40 29.54 -3.05
N LYS A 195 -11.56 30.24 -2.31
CA LYS A 195 -11.89 30.81 -0.99
C LYS A 195 -12.45 32.23 -1.06
N LEU A 196 -11.88 33.09 -1.89
CA LEU A 196 -12.20 34.50 -1.93
C LEU A 196 -12.94 34.91 -3.20
N ILE A 197 -12.52 34.44 -4.37
CA ILE A 197 -13.01 34.92 -5.65
C ILE A 197 -14.26 34.16 -6.10
N SER A 198 -14.25 32.83 -6.00
CA SER A 198 -15.42 32.01 -6.36
C SER A 198 -16.71 32.43 -5.61
N PRO A 199 -16.70 32.74 -4.30
CA PRO A 199 -17.87 33.28 -3.62
C PRO A 199 -18.33 34.66 -4.11
N LEU A 200 -17.38 35.54 -4.48
CA LEU A 200 -17.68 36.89 -4.98
C LEU A 200 -18.35 36.87 -6.36
N VAL A 201 -17.92 35.94 -7.23
CA VAL A 201 -18.49 35.78 -8.57
C VAL A 201 -19.67 34.80 -8.62
N LYS A 202 -20.26 34.46 -7.47
CA LYS A 202 -21.37 33.50 -7.35
C LYS A 202 -22.59 33.84 -8.23
N LYS A 203 -22.79 35.10 -8.58
CA LYS A 203 -23.80 35.53 -9.55
C LYS A 203 -23.56 34.96 -10.96
N TRP A 204 -22.32 34.60 -11.29
CA TRP A 204 -21.90 34.02 -12.54
C TRP A 204 -21.53 32.55 -12.30
N ALA A 205 -22.54 31.71 -12.15
CA ALA A 205 -22.41 30.31 -11.72
C ALA A 205 -21.35 29.50 -12.51
N TRP A 206 -21.20 29.81 -13.80
CA TRP A 206 -20.21 29.14 -14.64
C TRP A 206 -18.77 29.51 -14.24
N LEU A 207 -18.51 30.78 -13.83
CA LEU A 207 -17.18 31.26 -13.45
C LEU A 207 -16.81 30.78 -12.02
N SER A 208 -17.77 30.70 -11.12
CA SER A 208 -17.55 30.23 -9.75
C SER A 208 -17.14 28.76 -9.67
N ASN A 209 -17.51 27.97 -10.68
CA ASN A 209 -17.21 26.54 -10.74
C ASN A 209 -15.86 26.21 -11.39
N ILE A 210 -15.15 27.21 -11.96
CA ILE A 210 -13.84 26.99 -12.56
C ILE A 210 -12.81 26.76 -11.45
N PRO A 211 -12.05 25.63 -11.49
CA PRO A 211 -10.99 25.37 -10.51
C PRO A 211 -9.85 26.40 -10.61
N GLY A 212 -9.30 26.83 -9.45
CA GLY A 212 -8.20 27.78 -9.39
C GLY A 212 -6.96 27.37 -10.17
N ILE A 213 -6.71 26.07 -10.32
CA ILE A 213 -5.62 25.51 -11.16
C ILE A 213 -5.77 25.94 -12.63
N ILE A 214 -6.99 25.89 -13.17
CA ILE A 214 -7.26 26.28 -14.57
C ILE A 214 -7.14 27.80 -14.74
N VAL A 215 -7.64 28.56 -13.76
CA VAL A 215 -7.53 30.00 -13.77
C VAL A 215 -6.06 30.45 -13.72
N ALA A 216 -5.26 29.85 -12.87
CA ALA A 216 -3.82 30.10 -12.81
C ALA A 216 -3.13 29.72 -14.13
N LEU A 217 -3.42 28.52 -14.65
CA LEU A 217 -2.81 28.04 -15.90
C LEU A 217 -3.06 28.98 -17.07
N ILE A 218 -4.33 29.35 -17.30
CA ILE A 218 -4.70 30.18 -18.46
C ILE A 218 -4.36 31.65 -18.19
N GLY A 219 -4.80 32.19 -17.04
CA GLY A 219 -4.67 33.62 -16.75
C GLY A 219 -3.22 34.07 -16.59
N VAL A 220 -2.40 33.28 -15.88
CA VAL A 220 -0.98 33.65 -15.69
C VAL A 220 -0.17 33.40 -16.96
N SER A 221 -0.49 32.38 -17.78
CA SER A 221 0.16 32.15 -19.07
C SER A 221 -0.14 33.27 -20.07
N ILE A 222 -1.39 33.70 -20.16
CA ILE A 222 -1.76 34.86 -20.99
C ILE A 222 -1.05 36.13 -20.51
N ALA A 223 -0.98 36.35 -19.20
CA ALA A 223 -0.27 37.52 -18.66
C ALA A 223 1.24 37.45 -18.98
N ALA A 224 1.86 36.28 -18.85
CA ALA A 224 3.28 36.10 -19.18
C ALA A 224 3.59 36.40 -20.65
N ASP A 225 2.71 35.95 -21.57
CA ASP A 225 2.83 36.20 -23.01
C ASP A 225 2.54 37.67 -23.35
N PHE A 226 1.49 38.26 -22.76
CA PHE A 226 1.12 39.66 -23.00
C PHE A 226 2.20 40.68 -22.55
N PHE A 227 2.87 40.38 -21.43
CA PHE A 227 3.95 41.26 -20.93
C PHE A 227 5.34 40.87 -21.45
N ASP A 228 5.43 39.92 -22.38
CA ASP A 228 6.68 39.40 -22.97
C ASP A 228 7.74 39.08 -21.90
N LEU A 229 7.34 38.35 -20.85
CA LEU A 229 8.21 38.05 -19.74
C LEU A 229 9.24 36.98 -20.14
N SER A 230 10.51 37.25 -19.88
CA SER A 230 11.63 36.33 -20.17
C SER A 230 11.62 35.15 -19.21
N VAL A 231 10.80 34.15 -19.48
CA VAL A 231 10.65 32.91 -18.67
C VAL A 231 10.69 31.68 -19.53
N VAL A 232 11.14 30.56 -18.95
CA VAL A 232 11.14 29.27 -19.64
C VAL A 232 9.69 28.77 -19.76
N THR A 233 9.25 28.49 -21.00
CA THR A 233 7.94 27.89 -21.29
C THR A 233 8.08 26.41 -21.68
N ILE A 234 6.95 25.71 -21.80
CA ILE A 234 6.95 24.33 -22.32
C ILE A 234 7.56 24.32 -23.73
N GLY A 235 7.15 25.24 -24.60
CA GLY A 235 7.63 25.32 -25.97
C GLY A 235 9.12 25.62 -26.07
N SER A 236 9.66 26.52 -25.23
CA SER A 236 11.08 26.82 -25.24
C SER A 236 11.96 25.66 -24.75
N ARG A 237 11.43 24.79 -23.89
CA ARG A 237 12.16 23.64 -23.32
C ARG A 237 12.00 22.35 -24.09
N PHE A 238 10.79 22.04 -24.57
CA PHE A 238 10.44 20.74 -25.16
C PHE A 238 10.08 20.82 -26.65
N GLY A 239 9.94 22.02 -27.21
CA GLY A 239 9.46 22.24 -28.56
C GLY A 239 7.95 22.18 -28.66
N GLU A 240 7.44 22.00 -29.87
CA GLU A 240 6.00 21.90 -30.13
C GLU A 240 5.44 20.57 -29.64
N ILE A 241 4.24 20.62 -29.04
CA ILE A 241 3.51 19.43 -28.62
C ILE A 241 2.81 18.83 -29.84
N PRO A 242 3.03 17.54 -30.19
CA PRO A 242 2.37 16.91 -31.33
C PRO A 242 0.85 16.90 -31.22
N ASN A 243 0.17 17.21 -32.32
CA ASN A 243 -1.29 17.20 -32.41
C ASN A 243 -1.82 15.80 -32.73
N GLY A 244 -1.61 14.82 -31.84
CA GLY A 244 -2.16 13.50 -32.04
C GLY A 244 -1.45 12.40 -31.26
N ILE A 245 -2.02 11.20 -31.33
CA ILE A 245 -1.44 10.01 -30.73
C ILE A 245 -0.34 9.50 -31.65
N PRO A 246 0.90 9.32 -31.16
CA PRO A 246 2.00 8.81 -31.99
C PRO A 246 1.77 7.35 -32.40
N ALA A 247 2.44 6.93 -33.48
CA ALA A 247 2.45 5.52 -33.87
C ALA A 247 3.08 4.66 -32.75
N PRO A 248 2.57 3.44 -32.53
CA PRO A 248 3.12 2.57 -31.48
C PRO A 248 4.56 2.18 -31.78
N THR A 249 5.41 2.28 -30.76
CA THR A 249 6.82 1.90 -30.83
C THR A 249 7.07 0.67 -29.95
N ILE A 250 7.71 -0.36 -30.53
CA ILE A 250 8.08 -1.57 -29.80
C ILE A 250 9.58 -1.51 -29.50
N PRO A 251 9.99 -1.43 -28.21
CA PRO A 251 11.39 -1.44 -27.85
C PRO A 251 12.00 -2.82 -28.10
N LYS A 252 13.29 -2.87 -28.39
CA LYS A 252 14.01 -4.14 -28.47
C LYS A 252 14.13 -4.72 -27.06
N LEU A 253 13.55 -5.89 -26.88
CA LEU A 253 13.64 -6.67 -25.64
C LEU A 253 14.92 -7.50 -25.68
N ASP A 254 15.80 -7.27 -24.71
CA ASP A 254 16.98 -8.10 -24.46
C ASP A 254 16.88 -8.71 -23.06
N TRP A 255 17.33 -9.96 -22.92
CA TRP A 255 17.28 -10.70 -21.66
C TRP A 255 18.13 -10.06 -20.55
N GLU A 256 19.29 -9.53 -20.88
CA GLU A 256 20.16 -8.83 -19.92
C GLU A 256 19.46 -7.58 -19.40
N THR A 257 18.84 -6.80 -20.27
CA THR A 257 18.05 -5.63 -19.89
C THR A 257 16.88 -6.02 -18.97
N ALA A 258 16.18 -7.11 -19.29
CA ALA A 258 15.03 -7.57 -18.48
C ALA A 258 15.40 -7.91 -17.04
N LYS A 259 16.58 -8.49 -16.79
CA LYS A 259 17.07 -8.78 -15.43
C LYS A 259 17.26 -7.50 -14.60
N HIS A 260 17.86 -6.47 -15.19
CA HIS A 260 18.10 -5.20 -14.50
C HIS A 260 16.80 -4.40 -14.24
N LEU A 261 15.76 -4.67 -15.02
CA LEU A 261 14.45 -4.00 -14.89
C LEU A 261 13.48 -4.72 -13.95
N PHE A 262 13.86 -5.86 -13.37
CA PHE A 262 12.96 -6.63 -12.50
C PHE A 262 12.48 -5.82 -11.29
N ALA A 263 13.39 -5.20 -10.54
CA ALA A 263 13.04 -4.41 -9.37
C ALA A 263 12.19 -3.16 -9.73
N PRO A 264 12.56 -2.32 -10.73
CA PRO A 264 11.70 -1.24 -11.20
C PRO A 264 10.31 -1.71 -11.65
N THR A 265 10.23 -2.81 -12.38
CA THR A 265 8.96 -3.40 -12.84
C THR A 265 8.07 -3.80 -11.66
N LEU A 266 8.64 -4.51 -10.69
CA LEU A 266 7.92 -4.94 -9.49
C LEU A 266 7.41 -3.73 -8.69
N THR A 267 8.24 -2.69 -8.56
CA THR A 267 7.86 -1.46 -7.85
C THR A 267 6.70 -0.75 -8.54
N ILE A 268 6.73 -0.60 -9.88
CA ILE A 268 5.60 -0.02 -10.64
C ILE A 268 4.34 -0.85 -10.41
N ALA A 269 4.44 -2.18 -10.47
CA ALA A 269 3.27 -3.05 -10.30
C ALA A 269 2.68 -2.96 -8.88
N ILE A 270 3.51 -3.05 -7.84
CA ILE A 270 3.05 -2.98 -6.44
C ILE A 270 2.46 -1.60 -6.15
N LEU A 271 3.16 -0.54 -6.53
CA LEU A 271 2.69 0.83 -6.33
C LEU A 271 1.39 1.10 -7.07
N GLY A 272 1.31 0.68 -8.35
CA GLY A 272 0.09 0.79 -9.15
C GLY A 272 -1.08 0.04 -8.54
N ALA A 273 -0.86 -1.16 -8.02
CA ALA A 273 -1.88 -1.96 -7.35
C ALA A 273 -2.37 -1.27 -6.06
N ILE A 274 -1.45 -0.78 -5.22
CA ILE A 274 -1.79 -0.09 -3.96
C ILE A 274 -2.61 1.17 -4.26
N GLU A 275 -2.10 2.03 -5.13
CA GLU A 275 -2.72 3.32 -5.44
C GLU A 275 -4.09 3.15 -6.10
N SER A 276 -4.21 2.21 -7.06
CA SER A 276 -5.48 1.93 -7.72
C SER A 276 -6.54 1.44 -6.74
N LEU A 277 -6.21 0.47 -5.88
CA LEU A 277 -7.18 -0.08 -4.93
C LEU A 277 -7.52 0.88 -3.79
N LEU A 278 -6.59 1.76 -3.39
CA LEU A 278 -6.90 2.87 -2.48
C LEU A 278 -7.85 3.87 -3.13
N CYS A 279 -7.58 4.23 -4.39
CA CYS A 279 -8.43 5.11 -5.17
C CYS A 279 -9.85 4.52 -5.32
N ALA A 280 -9.95 3.22 -5.62
CA ALA A 280 -11.22 2.52 -5.73
C ALA A 280 -12.02 2.51 -4.42
N ARG A 281 -11.34 2.38 -3.26
CA ARG A 281 -11.98 2.51 -1.93
C ARG A 281 -12.53 3.93 -1.67
N VAL A 282 -11.79 4.95 -2.09
CA VAL A 282 -12.28 6.33 -2.00
C VAL A 282 -13.50 6.51 -2.90
N ALA A 283 -13.48 5.92 -4.11
CA ALA A 283 -14.62 5.90 -5.01
C ALA A 283 -15.84 5.23 -4.38
N ASP A 284 -15.68 4.08 -3.74
CA ASP A 284 -16.75 3.35 -3.04
C ASP A 284 -17.43 4.22 -1.98
N ASN A 285 -16.62 4.88 -1.14
CA ASN A 285 -17.13 5.74 -0.05
C ASN A 285 -17.90 6.97 -0.56
N LEU A 286 -17.66 7.39 -1.81
CA LEU A 286 -18.30 8.57 -2.41
C LEU A 286 -19.48 8.22 -3.33
N SER A 287 -19.58 6.97 -3.79
CA SER A 287 -20.57 6.54 -4.78
C SER A 287 -21.55 5.48 -4.32
N ASP A 288 -21.48 5.08 -3.03
CA ASP A 288 -22.30 4.00 -2.44
C ASP A 288 -22.26 2.69 -3.25
N ASP A 289 -21.11 2.39 -3.85
CA ASP A 289 -20.87 1.16 -4.62
C ASP A 289 -19.68 0.38 -4.03
N LYS A 290 -19.48 -0.84 -4.48
CA LYS A 290 -18.30 -1.65 -4.17
C LYS A 290 -17.57 -2.03 -5.44
N HIS A 291 -16.29 -1.71 -5.49
CA HIS A 291 -15.42 -2.14 -6.58
C HIS A 291 -15.06 -3.63 -6.46
N ASP A 292 -14.74 -4.24 -7.59
CA ASP A 292 -14.06 -5.54 -7.63
C ASP A 292 -12.54 -5.30 -7.70
N PRO A 293 -11.78 -5.58 -6.62
CA PRO A 293 -10.34 -5.31 -6.58
C PRO A 293 -9.54 -6.13 -7.61
N ASN A 294 -10.00 -7.32 -7.95
CA ASN A 294 -9.30 -8.18 -8.89
C ASN A 294 -9.55 -7.73 -10.34
N GLN A 295 -10.80 -7.37 -10.65
CA GLN A 295 -11.13 -6.78 -11.95
C GLN A 295 -10.43 -5.43 -12.13
N GLU A 296 -10.32 -4.64 -11.08
CA GLU A 296 -9.60 -3.36 -11.11
C GLU A 296 -8.13 -3.57 -11.48
N LEU A 297 -7.43 -4.51 -10.84
CA LEU A 297 -6.05 -4.84 -11.18
C LEU A 297 -5.89 -5.37 -12.61
N MET A 298 -6.85 -6.17 -13.11
CA MET A 298 -6.81 -6.61 -14.50
C MET A 298 -6.98 -5.45 -15.48
N GLY A 299 -7.88 -4.49 -15.20
CA GLY A 299 -8.04 -3.27 -16.00
C GLY A 299 -6.79 -2.40 -16.01
N GLN A 300 -6.18 -2.19 -14.84
CA GLN A 300 -4.91 -1.49 -14.69
C GLN A 300 -3.78 -2.20 -15.45
N GLY A 301 -3.76 -3.54 -15.39
CA GLY A 301 -2.80 -4.36 -16.13
C GLY A 301 -2.90 -4.13 -17.64
N ILE A 302 -4.10 -4.19 -18.21
CA ILE A 302 -4.33 -3.93 -19.64
C ILE A 302 -3.87 -2.52 -20.02
N ALA A 303 -4.20 -1.52 -19.22
CA ALA A 303 -3.80 -0.15 -19.50
C ALA A 303 -2.26 0.00 -19.52
N ASN A 304 -1.56 -0.56 -18.53
CA ASN A 304 -0.10 -0.50 -18.44
C ASN A 304 0.62 -1.39 -19.47
N MET A 305 -0.05 -2.39 -20.05
CA MET A 305 0.47 -3.12 -21.21
C MET A 305 0.38 -2.30 -22.51
N VAL A 306 -0.62 -1.42 -22.64
CA VAL A 306 -0.88 -0.71 -23.91
C VAL A 306 -0.24 0.67 -23.94
N VAL A 307 -0.42 1.47 -22.89
CA VAL A 307 0.01 2.89 -22.82
C VAL A 307 1.48 3.12 -23.22
N PRO A 308 2.47 2.32 -22.74
CA PRO A 308 3.87 2.60 -23.00
C PRO A 308 4.25 2.50 -24.48
N PHE A 309 3.57 1.68 -25.28
CA PHE A 309 3.85 1.58 -26.71
C PHE A 309 3.54 2.87 -27.47
N PHE A 310 2.69 3.72 -26.93
CA PHE A 310 2.37 5.05 -27.49
C PHE A 310 3.20 6.16 -26.82
N GLY A 311 4.23 5.82 -26.06
CA GLY A 311 5.10 6.79 -25.39
C GLY A 311 4.53 7.37 -24.10
N GLY A 312 3.48 6.78 -23.53
CA GLY A 312 2.92 7.20 -22.25
C GLY A 312 3.66 6.66 -21.04
N LEU A 313 3.38 7.29 -19.88
CA LEU A 313 3.86 6.85 -18.55
C LEU A 313 3.03 5.69 -18.01
N PRO A 314 3.53 4.99 -16.94
CA PRO A 314 2.69 4.12 -16.14
C PRO A 314 1.45 4.84 -15.62
N VAL A 315 0.32 4.14 -15.62
CA VAL A 315 -0.98 4.69 -15.23
C VAL A 315 -1.58 3.92 -14.06
N THR A 316 -2.36 4.62 -13.24
CA THR A 316 -3.12 4.03 -12.14
C THR A 316 -4.39 4.84 -11.86
N GLY A 317 -5.23 4.39 -10.95
CA GLY A 317 -6.34 5.18 -10.43
C GLY A 317 -5.83 6.44 -9.71
N THR A 318 -6.46 7.56 -9.95
CA THR A 318 -6.03 8.86 -9.40
C THR A 318 -7.05 9.38 -8.40
N ILE A 319 -6.68 9.46 -7.11
CA ILE A 319 -7.60 9.77 -5.99
C ILE A 319 -8.30 11.14 -6.20
N ALA A 320 -7.55 12.19 -6.50
CA ALA A 320 -8.10 13.53 -6.65
C ALA A 320 -9.11 13.65 -7.80
N ARG A 321 -8.79 13.06 -8.96
CA ARG A 321 -9.70 13.04 -10.13
C ARG A 321 -10.92 12.18 -9.87
N THR A 322 -10.76 11.02 -9.25
CA THR A 322 -11.85 10.11 -8.86
C THR A 322 -12.80 10.76 -7.86
N ALA A 323 -12.26 11.42 -6.83
CA ALA A 323 -13.08 12.15 -5.87
C ALA A 323 -13.85 13.31 -6.52
N THR A 324 -13.22 14.03 -7.46
CA THR A 324 -13.89 15.08 -8.23
C THR A 324 -14.99 14.49 -9.11
N ASN A 325 -14.74 13.37 -9.80
CA ASN A 325 -15.71 12.68 -10.64
C ASN A 325 -16.95 12.24 -9.85
N ALA A 326 -16.74 11.58 -8.71
CA ALA A 326 -17.82 11.13 -7.84
C ALA A 326 -18.63 12.31 -7.27
N LYS A 327 -17.96 13.39 -6.81
CA LYS A 327 -18.62 14.60 -6.30
C LYS A 327 -19.38 15.37 -7.39
N ALA A 328 -18.92 15.31 -8.65
CA ALA A 328 -19.62 15.88 -9.79
C ALA A 328 -20.86 15.07 -10.22
N GLY A 329 -21.09 13.92 -9.60
CA GLY A 329 -22.30 13.11 -9.75
C GLY A 329 -22.17 11.98 -10.76
N ALA A 330 -20.95 11.54 -11.10
CA ALA A 330 -20.71 10.39 -11.97
C ALA A 330 -21.44 9.14 -11.47
N LYS A 331 -21.98 8.34 -12.39
CA LYS A 331 -22.78 7.14 -12.12
C LYS A 331 -22.18 5.87 -12.71
N SER A 332 -21.33 6.00 -13.73
CA SER A 332 -20.80 4.86 -14.46
C SER A 332 -19.38 5.13 -15.02
N PRO A 333 -18.69 4.09 -15.52
CA PRO A 333 -17.40 4.24 -16.19
C PRO A 333 -17.43 5.13 -17.46
N ILE A 334 -18.63 5.47 -17.96
CA ILE A 334 -18.80 6.40 -19.10
C ILE A 334 -18.23 7.77 -18.76
N SER A 335 -18.30 8.21 -17.50
CA SER A 335 -17.69 9.47 -17.08
C SER A 335 -16.16 9.48 -17.29
N GLY A 336 -15.48 8.36 -16.99
CA GLY A 336 -14.05 8.23 -17.24
C GLY A 336 -13.69 8.07 -18.73
N ILE A 337 -14.53 7.42 -19.50
CA ILE A 337 -14.39 7.40 -20.97
C ILE A 337 -14.55 8.82 -21.53
N THR A 338 -15.55 9.55 -21.09
CA THR A 338 -15.76 10.97 -21.46
C THR A 338 -14.54 11.83 -21.09
N HIS A 339 -14.01 11.66 -19.89
CA HIS A 339 -12.77 12.33 -19.44
C HIS A 339 -11.62 12.10 -20.43
N ALA A 340 -11.39 10.86 -20.85
CA ALA A 340 -10.33 10.52 -21.81
C ALA A 340 -10.57 11.16 -23.18
N LEU A 341 -11.81 11.14 -23.67
CA LEU A 341 -12.19 11.77 -24.94
C LEU A 341 -12.05 13.30 -24.90
N VAL A 342 -12.39 13.94 -23.78
CA VAL A 342 -12.22 15.39 -23.60
C VAL A 342 -10.74 15.77 -23.67
N ILE A 343 -9.87 15.02 -22.99
CA ILE A 343 -8.41 15.28 -23.06
C ILE A 343 -7.90 15.08 -24.47
N LEU A 344 -8.35 14.03 -25.17
CA LEU A 344 -7.99 13.80 -26.56
C LEU A 344 -8.42 14.99 -27.46
N LEU A 345 -9.65 15.46 -27.29
CA LEU A 345 -10.17 16.60 -28.06
C LEU A 345 -9.34 17.88 -27.79
N ILE A 346 -9.02 18.15 -26.51
CA ILE A 346 -8.19 19.30 -26.16
C ILE A 346 -6.77 19.13 -26.74
N MET A 347 -6.20 17.93 -26.69
CA MET A 347 -4.88 17.63 -27.26
C MET A 347 -4.85 17.91 -28.77
N LEU A 348 -5.91 17.51 -29.50
CA LEU A 348 -5.98 17.72 -30.94
C LEU A 348 -6.15 19.21 -31.34
N ILE A 349 -6.85 20.00 -30.51
CA ILE A 349 -7.23 21.38 -30.86
C ILE A 349 -6.27 22.40 -30.21
N ALA A 350 -5.91 22.18 -28.94
CA ALA A 350 -5.24 23.18 -28.10
C ALA A 350 -3.76 22.85 -27.76
N ALA A 351 -3.18 21.79 -28.34
CA ALA A 351 -1.78 21.46 -28.10
C ALA A 351 -0.80 22.62 -28.39
N PRO A 352 -0.96 23.42 -29.47
CA PRO A 352 -0.08 24.57 -29.71
C PRO A 352 -0.12 25.61 -28.59
N LEU A 353 -1.29 25.81 -27.96
CA LEU A 353 -1.43 26.78 -26.87
C LEU A 353 -0.66 26.36 -25.61
N ALA A 354 -0.49 25.06 -25.41
CA ALA A 354 0.25 24.55 -24.26
C ALA A 354 1.75 24.89 -24.32
N ALA A 355 2.30 25.16 -25.51
CA ALA A 355 3.68 25.60 -25.67
C ALA A 355 3.98 26.94 -24.95
N HIS A 356 2.98 27.82 -24.79
CA HIS A 356 3.11 29.12 -24.13
C HIS A 356 3.03 29.06 -22.59
N ILE A 357 2.78 27.88 -22.00
CA ILE A 357 2.66 27.74 -20.54
C ILE A 357 4.05 27.88 -19.89
N PRO A 358 4.24 28.85 -18.95
CA PRO A 358 5.49 28.97 -18.21
C PRO A 358 5.73 27.79 -17.27
N MET A 359 6.97 27.32 -17.16
CA MET A 359 7.35 26.24 -16.24
C MET A 359 7.06 26.60 -14.79
N ALA A 360 7.18 27.87 -14.41
CA ALA A 360 6.86 28.36 -13.07
C ALA A 360 5.38 28.15 -12.67
N VAL A 361 4.44 28.23 -13.64
CA VAL A 361 3.02 27.93 -13.41
C VAL A 361 2.81 26.45 -13.12
N LEU A 362 3.47 25.58 -13.87
CA LEU A 362 3.42 24.12 -13.63
C LEU A 362 4.06 23.77 -12.28
N ALA A 363 5.14 24.41 -11.90
CA ALA A 363 5.78 24.25 -10.60
C ALA A 363 4.82 24.62 -9.46
N ALA A 364 4.06 25.72 -9.58
CA ALA A 364 3.04 26.10 -8.60
C ALA A 364 1.93 25.05 -8.47
N ILE A 365 1.47 24.50 -9.59
CA ILE A 365 0.47 23.43 -9.61
C ILE A 365 1.01 22.17 -8.90
N LEU A 366 2.24 21.76 -9.22
CA LEU A 366 2.83 20.55 -8.62
C LEU A 366 3.15 20.73 -7.14
N ILE A 367 3.60 21.89 -6.70
CA ILE A 367 3.79 22.18 -5.26
C ILE A 367 2.45 22.16 -4.53
N TYR A 368 1.39 22.71 -5.11
CA TYR A 368 0.05 22.64 -4.52
C TYR A 368 -0.46 21.19 -4.41
N ILE A 369 -0.19 20.35 -5.43
CA ILE A 369 -0.54 18.92 -5.39
C ILE A 369 0.28 18.20 -4.33
N ALA A 370 1.60 18.43 -4.28
CA ALA A 370 2.50 17.87 -3.28
C ALA A 370 2.03 18.21 -1.86
N TRP A 371 1.63 19.46 -1.63
CA TRP A 371 1.05 19.87 -0.35
C TRP A 371 -0.21 19.09 0.01
N ASN A 372 -1.10 18.84 -0.95
CA ASN A 372 -2.32 18.07 -0.71
C ASN A 372 -2.08 16.54 -0.58
N MET A 373 -0.97 16.04 -1.12
CA MET A 373 -0.53 14.63 -0.96
C MET A 373 0.13 14.38 0.40
N PHE A 374 0.72 15.41 1.00
CA PHE A 374 1.36 15.31 2.30
C PHE A 374 0.32 15.26 3.42
N ASP A 375 0.26 14.15 4.14
CA ASP A 375 -0.72 13.97 5.23
C ASP A 375 -0.26 14.62 6.53
N LEU A 376 -0.30 15.96 6.57
CA LEU A 376 0.09 16.75 7.76
C LEU A 376 -0.72 16.36 9.01
N HIS A 377 -1.96 15.87 8.84
CA HIS A 377 -2.82 15.49 9.95
C HIS A 377 -2.25 14.27 10.70
N GLU A 378 -1.85 13.25 9.96
CA GLU A 378 -1.25 12.04 10.55
C GLU A 378 0.10 12.33 11.22
N PHE A 379 0.94 13.20 10.61
CA PHE A 379 2.20 13.61 11.24
C PHE A 379 1.99 14.38 12.55
N LYS A 380 0.97 15.23 12.65
CA LYS A 380 0.61 15.92 13.90
C LYS A 380 0.13 14.96 15.00
N ARG A 381 -0.51 13.86 14.61
CA ARG A 381 -1.05 12.85 15.53
C ARG A 381 -0.07 11.73 15.87
N LEU A 382 1.16 11.75 15.38
CA LEU A 382 2.16 10.69 15.60
C LEU A 382 2.33 10.32 17.09
N LYS A 383 2.25 11.31 18.00
CA LYS A 383 2.38 11.07 19.44
C LYS A 383 1.24 10.21 20.02
N GLN A 384 0.09 10.13 19.35
CA GLN A 384 -1.07 9.36 19.80
C GLN A 384 -0.99 7.88 19.41
N PHE A 385 -0.11 7.54 18.46
CA PHE A 385 0.05 6.18 17.97
C PHE A 385 1.13 5.42 18.74
N ASN A 386 1.06 4.09 18.68
CA ASN A 386 2.08 3.21 19.27
C ASN A 386 3.44 3.34 18.54
N VAL A 387 4.50 2.86 19.19
CA VAL A 387 5.87 2.95 18.65
C VAL A 387 5.97 2.26 17.29
N THR A 388 5.34 1.09 17.13
CA THR A 388 5.35 0.32 15.89
C THR A 388 4.80 1.12 14.70
N TYR A 389 3.62 1.74 14.86
CA TYR A 389 3.03 2.58 13.80
C TYR A 389 3.94 3.76 13.44
N ARG A 390 4.48 4.45 14.46
CA ARG A 390 5.39 5.58 14.27
C ARG A 390 6.66 5.17 13.52
N SER A 391 7.26 4.04 13.90
CA SER A 391 8.50 3.54 13.28
C SER A 391 8.27 3.14 11.82
N ILE A 392 7.15 2.49 11.50
CA ILE A 392 6.79 2.15 10.12
C ILE A 392 6.60 3.43 9.29
N LEU A 393 5.76 4.36 9.78
CA LEU A 393 5.45 5.58 9.04
C LEU A 393 6.70 6.44 8.80
N LEU A 394 7.45 6.75 9.86
CA LEU A 394 8.66 7.58 9.75
C LEU A 394 9.77 6.85 8.99
N GLY A 395 9.96 5.55 9.23
CA GLY A 395 10.95 4.75 8.50
C GLY A 395 10.66 4.76 6.99
N THR A 396 9.42 4.47 6.59
CA THR A 396 9.03 4.52 5.17
C THR A 396 9.15 5.92 4.59
N PHE A 397 8.76 6.97 5.34
CA PHE A 397 8.90 8.36 4.91
C PHE A 397 10.36 8.73 4.64
N PHE A 398 11.25 8.50 5.62
CA PHE A 398 12.67 8.83 5.47
C PHE A 398 13.36 8.00 4.39
N LEU A 399 13.04 6.70 4.30
CA LEU A 399 13.57 5.85 3.24
C LEU A 399 13.15 6.35 1.85
N THR A 400 11.89 6.81 1.70
CA THR A 400 11.40 7.37 0.44
C THR A 400 12.13 8.66 0.05
N VAL A 401 12.43 9.53 1.02
CA VAL A 401 13.07 10.84 0.74
C VAL A 401 14.57 10.71 0.50
N VAL A 402 15.25 9.83 1.26
CA VAL A 402 16.73 9.79 1.32
C VAL A 402 17.31 8.73 0.38
N PHE A 403 16.62 7.62 0.21
CA PHE A 403 17.08 6.51 -0.62
C PHE A 403 16.25 6.38 -1.90
N ASP A 404 16.57 5.38 -2.70
CA ASP A 404 15.77 5.02 -3.87
C ASP A 404 14.36 4.55 -3.43
N LEU A 405 13.36 5.01 -4.17
CA LEU A 405 11.96 4.68 -3.93
C LEU A 405 11.70 3.16 -3.93
N THR A 406 12.42 2.42 -4.78
CA THR A 406 12.35 0.96 -4.85
C THR A 406 12.74 0.35 -3.50
N VAL A 407 13.85 0.80 -2.92
CA VAL A 407 14.33 0.37 -1.59
C VAL A 407 13.31 0.71 -0.50
N ALA A 408 12.68 1.89 -0.55
CA ALA A 408 11.69 2.29 0.44
C ALA A 408 10.46 1.36 0.46
N VAL A 409 9.96 0.96 -0.72
CA VAL A 409 8.82 0.04 -0.83
C VAL A 409 9.20 -1.37 -0.36
N GLU A 410 10.36 -1.87 -0.78
CA GLU A 410 10.85 -3.21 -0.40
C GLU A 410 11.08 -3.30 1.11
N VAL A 411 11.83 -2.36 1.68
CA VAL A 411 12.10 -2.31 3.13
C VAL A 411 10.82 -2.06 3.93
N GLY A 412 9.94 -1.17 3.45
CA GLY A 412 8.65 -0.92 4.09
C GLY A 412 7.80 -2.19 4.18
N LEU A 413 7.75 -2.98 3.11
CA LEU A 413 7.00 -4.24 3.08
C LEU A 413 7.62 -5.28 4.03
N VAL A 414 8.95 -5.42 4.03
CA VAL A 414 9.68 -6.32 4.94
C VAL A 414 9.44 -5.93 6.40
N LEU A 415 9.56 -4.64 6.73
CA LEU A 415 9.26 -4.15 8.08
C LEU A 415 7.82 -4.43 8.49
N ALA A 416 6.86 -4.24 7.58
CA ALA A 416 5.47 -4.56 7.86
C ALA A 416 5.25 -6.03 8.18
N CYS A 417 5.88 -6.94 7.44
CA CYS A 417 5.82 -8.37 7.70
C CYS A 417 6.44 -8.71 9.06
N ILE A 418 7.61 -8.16 9.38
CA ILE A 418 8.28 -8.37 10.68
C ILE A 418 7.40 -7.89 11.84
N PHE A 419 6.86 -6.67 11.74
CA PHE A 419 6.00 -6.14 12.79
C PHE A 419 4.66 -6.89 12.90
N PHE A 420 4.13 -7.39 11.79
CA PHE A 420 2.94 -8.24 11.82
C PHE A 420 3.20 -9.55 12.55
N ILE A 421 4.33 -10.23 12.25
CA ILE A 421 4.76 -11.45 12.93
C ILE A 421 4.96 -11.19 14.41
N TYR A 422 5.69 -10.13 14.76
CA TYR A 422 5.92 -9.73 16.15
C TYR A 422 4.61 -9.47 16.90
N ARG A 423 3.65 -8.77 16.26
CA ARG A 423 2.35 -8.48 16.85
C ARG A 423 1.55 -9.76 17.11
N ILE A 424 1.53 -10.71 16.17
CA ILE A 424 0.83 -11.99 16.36
C ILE A 424 1.52 -12.81 17.44
N SER A 425 2.84 -12.85 17.46
CA SER A 425 3.61 -13.50 18.52
C SER A 425 3.27 -12.93 19.91
N SER A 426 3.14 -11.60 20.02
CA SER A 426 2.82 -10.93 21.28
C SER A 426 1.41 -11.25 21.81
N LEU A 427 0.47 -11.65 20.93
CA LEU A 427 -0.88 -12.06 21.30
C LEU A 427 -0.96 -13.49 21.84
N THR A 428 0.06 -14.31 21.57
CA THR A 428 0.16 -15.64 22.19
C THR A 428 0.51 -15.45 23.65
N GLN A 429 -0.24 -16.04 24.55
CA GLN A 429 0.00 -15.99 26.00
C GLN A 429 -0.04 -17.41 26.54
N ILE A 430 0.79 -17.67 27.54
CA ILE A 430 0.77 -18.90 28.31
C ILE A 430 0.65 -18.48 29.76
N GLU A 431 -0.43 -18.90 30.41
CA GLU A 431 -0.75 -18.53 31.78
C GLU A 431 -0.84 -19.79 32.63
N GLN A 432 -0.29 -19.73 33.83
CA GLN A 432 -0.43 -20.80 34.80
C GLN A 432 -1.86 -20.83 35.33
N LEU A 433 -2.50 -21.98 35.25
CA LEU A 433 -3.84 -22.21 35.78
C LEU A 433 -3.78 -22.59 37.24
N GLU A 434 -4.69 -22.06 38.04
CA GLU A 434 -4.85 -22.51 39.43
C GLU A 434 -5.45 -23.92 39.47
N LEU A 435 -4.87 -24.81 40.28
CA LEU A 435 -5.42 -26.14 40.49
C LEU A 435 -6.70 -26.04 41.32
N PRO A 436 -7.75 -26.85 41.03
CA PRO A 436 -8.97 -26.87 41.83
C PRO A 436 -8.68 -27.16 43.29
N GLN A 437 -9.42 -26.50 44.19
CA GLN A 437 -9.23 -26.72 45.65
C GLN A 437 -9.42 -28.19 46.04
N ASP A 438 -10.30 -28.91 45.36
CA ASP A 438 -10.58 -30.34 45.55
C ASP A 438 -9.46 -31.24 45.00
N PHE A 439 -8.52 -30.70 44.24
CA PHE A 439 -7.41 -31.49 43.70
C PHE A 439 -6.51 -32.04 44.79
N VAL A 440 -6.40 -31.35 45.93
CA VAL A 440 -5.51 -31.68 47.07
C VAL A 440 -6.21 -32.44 48.22
N GLN A 441 -7.55 -32.53 48.22
CA GLN A 441 -8.34 -33.04 49.34
C GLN A 441 -8.66 -34.54 49.32
N GLN A 442 -8.24 -35.32 48.34
CA GLN A 442 -8.43 -36.78 48.39
C GLN A 442 -7.39 -37.42 49.32
N ASP A 443 -7.87 -38.26 50.23
CA ASP A 443 -7.11 -38.90 51.32
C ASP A 443 -5.82 -39.65 50.89
N GLU A 444 -5.74 -40.11 49.66
CA GLU A 444 -4.55 -40.75 49.09
C GLU A 444 -3.42 -39.77 48.79
N LEU A 445 -3.71 -38.48 48.65
CA LEU A 445 -2.74 -37.39 48.43
C LEU A 445 -2.34 -36.68 49.73
N ALA A 446 -2.90 -37.06 50.87
CA ALA A 446 -2.58 -36.47 52.20
C ALA A 446 -1.09 -36.60 52.59
N LEU A 447 -0.37 -37.53 51.99
CA LEU A 447 1.09 -37.66 52.11
C LEU A 447 1.87 -36.51 51.46
N PHE A 448 1.21 -35.69 50.66
CA PHE A 448 1.80 -34.56 49.93
C PHE A 448 1.32 -33.19 50.45
N GLN A 449 0.66 -33.13 51.63
CA GLN A 449 0.15 -31.89 52.24
C GLN A 449 1.22 -30.91 52.71
N ASP A 450 2.50 -31.25 52.59
CA ASP A 450 3.56 -30.29 52.81
C ASP A 450 3.59 -29.25 51.67
N SER A 451 3.83 -27.99 51.94
CA SER A 451 3.84 -26.83 51.01
C SER A 451 4.73 -27.00 49.77
N LYS A 452 5.40 -28.15 49.62
CA LYS A 452 6.22 -28.56 48.47
C LYS A 452 5.44 -29.26 47.35
N THR A 453 4.19 -29.66 47.54
CA THR A 453 3.41 -30.49 46.58
C THR A 453 2.80 -29.71 45.43
N ASN A 454 2.58 -28.42 45.59
CA ASN A 454 2.13 -27.54 44.51
C ASN A 454 3.09 -27.47 43.30
N HIS A 455 4.31 -28.02 43.43
CA HIS A 455 5.27 -28.08 42.33
C HIS A 455 5.19 -29.37 41.51
N LEU A 456 4.48 -30.39 41.98
CA LEU A 456 4.43 -31.69 41.29
C LEU A 456 3.50 -31.70 40.09
N VAL A 457 2.42 -30.90 40.13
CA VAL A 457 1.51 -30.71 38.99
C VAL A 457 1.46 -29.24 38.64
N GLN A 458 1.72 -28.96 37.40
CA GLN A 458 1.61 -27.61 36.84
C GLN A 458 0.67 -27.64 35.66
N ALA A 459 -0.32 -26.74 35.64
CA ALA A 459 -1.26 -26.60 34.54
C ALA A 459 -1.09 -25.22 33.88
N TYR A 460 -1.08 -25.19 32.55
CA TYR A 460 -0.94 -23.96 31.77
C TYR A 460 -1.99 -23.91 30.70
N GLY A 461 -2.65 -22.76 30.55
CA GLY A 461 -3.52 -22.43 29.42
C GLY A 461 -2.73 -21.76 28.31
N ILE A 462 -2.88 -22.22 27.07
CA ILE A 462 -2.26 -21.62 25.89
C ILE A 462 -3.31 -20.87 25.10
N TYR A 463 -3.07 -19.56 24.91
CA TYR A 463 -3.97 -18.63 24.25
C TYR A 463 -3.39 -18.14 22.91
N GLY A 464 -4.21 -18.01 21.89
CA GLY A 464 -3.84 -17.43 20.60
C GLY A 464 -3.33 -18.42 19.57
N SER A 465 -2.13 -18.24 19.03
CA SER A 465 -1.58 -19.08 17.95
C SER A 465 -0.13 -19.46 18.25
N LEU A 466 0.16 -20.74 18.32
CA LEU A 466 1.51 -21.26 18.55
C LEU A 466 2.19 -21.55 17.21
N PHE A 467 3.14 -20.69 16.84
CA PHE A 467 3.87 -20.73 15.58
C PHE A 467 5.33 -20.32 15.80
N PHE A 468 6.15 -20.37 14.75
CA PHE A 468 7.60 -20.11 14.84
C PHE A 468 7.99 -18.83 15.62
N GLY A 469 7.14 -17.78 15.59
CA GLY A 469 7.38 -16.53 16.30
C GLY A 469 7.02 -16.55 17.79
N ALA A 470 6.48 -17.65 18.34
CA ALA A 470 6.03 -17.76 19.72
C ALA A 470 6.60 -19.00 20.43
N ILE A 471 7.61 -19.64 19.85
CA ILE A 471 8.24 -20.87 20.38
C ILE A 471 8.88 -20.60 21.76
N ASP A 472 9.57 -19.47 21.92
CA ASP A 472 10.25 -19.08 23.16
C ASP A 472 9.34 -19.20 24.37
N LYS A 473 8.04 -18.90 24.22
CA LYS A 473 7.05 -18.98 25.30
C LYS A 473 6.78 -20.40 25.81
N VAL A 474 6.92 -21.39 24.92
CA VAL A 474 6.82 -22.81 25.29
C VAL A 474 8.12 -23.29 25.90
N GLU A 475 9.27 -22.84 25.38
CA GLU A 475 10.58 -23.18 25.89
C GLU A 475 10.79 -22.61 27.31
N ASP A 476 10.24 -21.44 27.62
CA ASP A 476 10.28 -20.80 28.95
C ASP A 476 9.47 -21.57 30.01
N LEU A 477 8.51 -22.43 29.62
CA LEU A 477 7.74 -23.23 30.57
C LEU A 477 8.60 -24.21 31.36
N PHE A 478 9.63 -24.73 30.72
CA PHE A 478 10.50 -25.71 31.34
C PHE A 478 11.93 -25.59 30.83
N ASN A 479 12.80 -25.02 31.66
CA ASN A 479 14.23 -24.97 31.38
C ASN A 479 14.94 -26.16 32.07
N PRO A 480 15.42 -27.16 31.31
CA PRO A 480 16.09 -28.33 31.88
C PRO A 480 17.43 -28.00 32.60
N LEU A 481 17.99 -26.81 32.34
CA LEU A 481 19.24 -26.36 32.95
C LEU A 481 19.02 -25.64 34.29
N ASP A 482 17.81 -25.27 34.64
CA ASP A 482 17.48 -24.64 35.92
C ASP A 482 17.29 -25.71 36.98
N VAL A 483 18.40 -26.11 37.60
CA VAL A 483 18.45 -27.14 38.68
C VAL A 483 17.84 -26.60 39.99
N THR A 484 17.60 -25.30 40.09
CA THR A 484 17.08 -24.67 41.32
C THR A 484 15.58 -24.89 41.51
N LYS A 485 14.85 -25.20 40.45
CA LYS A 485 13.40 -25.49 40.47
C LYS A 485 13.16 -27.00 40.34
N PRO A 486 12.36 -27.60 41.23
CA PRO A 486 11.97 -29.01 41.09
C PRO A 486 11.15 -29.17 39.79
N ALA A 487 11.47 -30.19 38.96
CA ALA A 487 10.71 -30.50 37.78
C ALA A 487 9.30 -30.98 38.16
N PRO A 488 8.23 -30.55 37.49
CA PRO A 488 6.91 -31.09 37.71
C PRO A 488 6.87 -32.57 37.28
N LYS A 489 6.15 -33.39 38.05
CA LYS A 489 5.87 -34.78 37.66
C LYS A 489 4.82 -34.87 36.57
N VAL A 490 3.88 -33.91 36.55
CA VAL A 490 2.88 -33.78 35.52
C VAL A 490 2.75 -32.32 35.08
N MET A 491 2.84 -32.09 33.79
CA MET A 491 2.53 -30.79 33.18
C MET A 491 1.29 -30.94 32.29
N ILE A 492 0.29 -30.12 32.55
CA ILE A 492 -0.97 -30.08 31.77
C ILE A 492 -0.95 -28.83 30.88
N LEU A 493 -1.19 -29.00 29.57
CA LEU A 493 -1.41 -27.91 28.63
C LEU A 493 -2.87 -27.91 28.18
N GLU A 494 -3.60 -26.90 28.64
CA GLU A 494 -4.97 -26.63 28.22
C GLU A 494 -4.95 -25.81 26.94
N MET A 495 -5.62 -26.30 25.88
CA MET A 495 -5.54 -25.77 24.51
C MET A 495 -6.88 -25.27 23.96
N HIS A 496 -7.88 -25.06 24.80
CA HIS A 496 -9.21 -24.61 24.36
C HIS A 496 -9.14 -23.24 23.63
N GLN A 497 -8.24 -22.37 24.06
CA GLN A 497 -8.06 -21.06 23.44
C GLN A 497 -6.88 -20.99 22.45
N LEU A 498 -6.24 -22.11 22.18
CA LEU A 498 -5.25 -22.23 21.11
C LEU A 498 -5.98 -22.33 19.76
N ILE A 499 -5.94 -21.27 18.97
CA ILE A 499 -6.68 -21.16 17.70
C ILE A 499 -5.98 -21.94 16.60
N ASN A 500 -4.65 -21.84 16.54
CA ASN A 500 -3.84 -22.43 15.48
C ASN A 500 -2.45 -22.84 16.01
N ILE A 501 -1.91 -23.93 15.44
CA ILE A 501 -0.54 -24.39 15.66
C ILE A 501 0.10 -24.75 14.33
N ASP A 502 1.38 -24.41 14.14
CA ASP A 502 2.17 -24.83 12.98
C ASP A 502 3.15 -25.96 13.34
N THR A 503 3.95 -26.38 12.37
CA THR A 503 4.96 -27.43 12.57
C THR A 503 5.99 -27.05 13.61
N SER A 504 6.40 -25.78 13.67
CA SER A 504 7.38 -25.29 14.65
C SER A 504 6.81 -25.32 16.06
N GLY A 505 5.50 -25.00 16.22
CA GLY A 505 4.81 -25.14 17.50
C GLY A 505 4.74 -26.61 17.97
N ILE A 506 4.50 -27.55 17.05
CA ILE A 506 4.54 -28.99 17.35
C ILE A 506 5.95 -29.42 17.81
N ASP A 507 6.99 -28.96 17.11
CA ASP A 507 8.38 -29.32 17.47
C ASP A 507 8.75 -28.78 18.85
N ALA A 508 8.30 -27.57 19.22
CA ALA A 508 8.46 -27.02 20.57
C ALA A 508 7.76 -27.88 21.62
N LEU A 509 6.53 -28.34 21.37
CA LEU A 509 5.81 -29.26 22.26
C LEU A 509 6.52 -30.62 22.39
N LYS A 510 7.10 -31.17 21.31
CA LYS A 510 7.90 -32.40 21.36
C LYS A 510 9.16 -32.23 22.20
N ILE A 511 9.84 -31.10 22.05
CA ILE A 511 11.03 -30.77 22.86
C ILE A 511 10.64 -30.68 24.36
N LEU A 512 9.53 -29.99 24.66
CA LEU A 512 9.00 -29.90 26.01
C LEU A 512 8.68 -31.27 26.60
N ALA A 513 7.98 -32.15 25.84
CA ALA A 513 7.65 -33.51 26.27
C ALA A 513 8.91 -34.34 26.57
N LYS A 514 9.92 -34.31 25.69
CA LYS A 514 11.20 -35.01 25.89
C LYS A 514 11.98 -34.50 27.10
N ASN A 515 11.96 -33.19 27.31
CA ASN A 515 12.65 -32.59 28.44
C ASN A 515 11.99 -32.96 29.77
N LEU A 516 10.65 -33.06 29.81
CA LEU A 516 9.92 -33.57 30.98
C LEU A 516 10.20 -35.05 31.23
N GLN A 517 10.16 -35.88 30.19
CA GLN A 517 10.44 -37.33 30.27
C GLN A 517 11.85 -37.61 30.83
N LYS A 518 12.87 -36.83 30.47
CA LYS A 518 14.24 -36.94 31.00
C LYS A 518 14.31 -36.75 32.53
N ARG A 519 13.28 -36.13 33.12
CA ARG A 519 13.18 -35.90 34.57
C ARG A 519 11.99 -36.66 35.19
N ASP A 520 11.60 -37.77 34.58
CA ASP A 520 10.46 -38.60 34.97
C ASP A 520 9.14 -37.82 35.08
N GLY A 521 8.97 -36.80 34.26
CA GLY A 521 7.74 -36.03 34.15
C GLY A 521 6.89 -36.44 32.93
N THR A 522 5.58 -36.24 33.01
CA THR A 522 4.62 -36.56 31.95
C THR A 522 3.95 -35.29 31.46
N LEU A 523 3.87 -35.15 30.14
CA LEU A 523 3.09 -34.08 29.48
C LEU A 523 1.68 -34.57 29.14
N ILE A 524 0.68 -33.84 29.59
CA ILE A 524 -0.74 -34.06 29.23
C ILE A 524 -1.21 -32.87 28.39
N VAL A 525 -1.91 -33.12 27.31
CA VAL A 525 -2.58 -32.09 26.52
C VAL A 525 -4.08 -32.29 26.57
N CYS A 526 -4.86 -31.21 26.71
CA CYS A 526 -6.32 -31.33 26.76
C CYS A 526 -7.03 -30.17 26.06
N ALA A 527 -8.31 -30.40 25.77
CA ALA A 527 -9.25 -29.42 25.19
C ALA A 527 -8.78 -28.80 23.86
N ALA A 528 -8.02 -29.53 23.04
CA ALA A 528 -7.50 -29.00 21.79
C ALA A 528 -8.59 -28.75 20.74
N ASN A 529 -8.58 -27.58 20.13
CA ASN A 529 -9.42 -27.23 18.98
C ASN A 529 -9.14 -28.12 17.76
N PRO A 530 -10.07 -28.23 16.78
CA PRO A 530 -9.95 -29.16 15.64
C PRO A 530 -8.65 -29.01 14.83
N GLN A 531 -8.14 -27.78 14.62
CA GLN A 531 -6.91 -27.58 13.86
C GLN A 531 -5.66 -28.03 14.63
N PRO A 532 -5.42 -27.59 15.88
CA PRO A 532 -4.33 -28.11 16.70
C PRO A 532 -4.40 -29.64 16.89
N ALA A 533 -5.56 -30.18 17.23
CA ALA A 533 -5.75 -31.63 17.42
C ALA A 533 -5.38 -32.43 16.15
N SER A 534 -5.89 -31.99 14.98
CA SER A 534 -5.58 -32.63 13.71
C SER A 534 -4.08 -32.60 13.37
N LEU A 535 -3.38 -31.50 13.66
CA LEU A 535 -1.95 -31.41 13.38
C LEU A 535 -1.12 -32.24 14.36
N MET A 536 -1.45 -32.20 15.67
CA MET A 536 -0.82 -33.03 16.69
C MET A 536 -0.93 -34.53 16.38
N PHE A 537 -2.11 -34.97 15.92
CA PHE A 537 -2.32 -36.35 15.48
C PHE A 537 -1.48 -36.72 14.27
N ARG A 538 -1.54 -35.93 13.19
CA ARG A 538 -0.81 -36.19 11.94
C ARG A 538 0.70 -36.12 12.05
N SER A 539 1.22 -35.31 12.99
CA SER A 539 2.66 -35.16 13.25
C SER A 539 3.24 -36.28 14.11
N GLY A 540 2.41 -37.21 14.60
CA GLY A 540 2.81 -38.27 15.50
C GLY A 540 3.06 -37.80 16.95
N PHE A 541 2.77 -36.54 17.27
CA PHE A 541 2.99 -36.00 18.62
C PHE A 541 2.12 -36.72 19.68
N ILE A 542 0.86 -37.03 19.35
CA ILE A 542 -0.03 -37.76 20.27
C ILE A 542 0.52 -39.16 20.59
N ALA A 543 1.05 -39.88 19.60
CA ALA A 543 1.68 -41.18 19.81
C ALA A 543 2.97 -41.09 20.67
N GLU A 544 3.70 -39.97 20.56
CA GLU A 544 4.93 -39.70 21.30
C GLU A 544 4.68 -39.44 22.79
N ILE A 545 3.59 -38.73 23.16
CA ILE A 545 3.20 -38.47 24.56
C ILE A 545 2.35 -39.58 25.16
N GLY A 546 1.80 -40.48 24.33
CA GLY A 546 0.80 -41.51 24.70
C GLY A 546 -0.62 -41.01 24.48
N GLU A 547 -1.47 -41.83 23.81
CA GLU A 547 -2.88 -41.49 23.52
C GLU A 547 -3.68 -41.18 24.78
N GLU A 548 -3.37 -41.87 25.88
CA GLU A 548 -3.97 -41.69 27.22
C GLU A 548 -3.67 -40.32 27.85
N ASN A 549 -2.71 -39.54 27.31
CA ASN A 549 -2.33 -38.21 27.77
C ASN A 549 -2.88 -37.09 26.85
N ALA A 550 -3.67 -37.43 25.85
CA ALA A 550 -4.39 -36.49 25.00
C ALA A 550 -5.90 -36.54 25.31
N LEU A 551 -6.40 -35.55 26.04
CA LEU A 551 -7.70 -35.61 26.70
C LEU A 551 -8.67 -34.53 26.18
N ILE A 552 -9.98 -34.81 26.38
CA ILE A 552 -11.04 -33.97 25.79
C ILE A 552 -11.19 -32.65 26.54
N ASP A 553 -11.01 -32.67 27.85
CA ASP A 553 -11.21 -31.50 28.72
C ASP A 553 -10.23 -31.44 29.88
N LEU A 554 -10.25 -30.35 30.61
CA LEU A 554 -9.35 -30.09 31.75
C LEU A 554 -9.66 -30.99 32.97
N GLU A 555 -10.92 -31.38 33.16
CA GLU A 555 -11.33 -32.26 34.28
C GLU A 555 -10.76 -33.67 34.10
N THR A 556 -10.86 -34.24 32.92
CA THR A 556 -10.23 -35.53 32.61
C THR A 556 -8.73 -35.47 32.69
N ALA A 557 -8.09 -34.32 32.35
CA ALA A 557 -6.67 -34.10 32.48
C ALA A 557 -6.24 -34.11 33.97
N TYR A 558 -7.01 -33.48 34.85
CA TYR A 558 -6.75 -33.52 36.29
C TYR A 558 -6.90 -34.94 36.83
N ASN A 559 -7.91 -35.71 36.43
CA ASN A 559 -8.08 -37.10 36.85
C ASN A 559 -6.93 -37.99 36.39
N ARG A 560 -6.43 -37.79 35.15
CA ARG A 560 -5.21 -38.47 34.66
C ARG A 560 -3.96 -38.10 35.47
N ALA A 561 -3.79 -36.85 35.80
CA ALA A 561 -2.66 -36.37 36.62
C ALA A 561 -2.68 -37.03 38.02
N ARG A 562 -3.86 -37.16 38.67
CA ARG A 562 -4.03 -37.87 39.94
C ARG A 562 -3.61 -39.33 39.82
N ALA A 563 -4.03 -40.04 38.77
CA ALA A 563 -3.66 -41.43 38.54
C ALA A 563 -2.13 -41.62 38.43
N ILE A 564 -1.45 -40.74 37.65
CA ILE A 564 0.01 -40.79 37.51
C ILE A 564 0.72 -40.55 38.85
N LEU A 565 0.23 -39.61 39.65
CA LEU A 565 0.79 -39.37 40.99
C LEU A 565 0.60 -40.55 41.94
N ALA A 566 -0.60 -41.16 41.97
CA ALA A 566 -0.90 -42.32 42.80
C ALA A 566 -0.01 -43.51 42.44
N ASP A 567 0.22 -43.78 41.16
CA ASP A 567 1.12 -44.86 40.73
C ASP A 567 2.59 -44.57 41.12
N SER A 568 3.02 -43.31 41.05
CA SER A 568 4.34 -42.89 41.48
C SER A 568 4.56 -43.08 43.00
N CYS A 569 3.49 -42.92 43.83
CA CYS A 569 3.53 -43.14 45.27
C CYS A 569 3.65 -44.63 45.63
N LYS A 570 2.95 -45.53 44.91
CA LYS A 570 3.06 -46.98 45.13
C LYS A 570 4.48 -47.51 44.93
N VAL A 571 5.19 -46.95 43.96
CA VAL A 571 6.60 -47.31 43.67
C VAL A 571 7.54 -46.88 44.81
N ILE A 572 7.27 -45.76 45.45
CA ILE A 572 8.13 -45.21 46.56
C ILE A 572 7.85 -45.96 47.87
N VAL A 573 6.63 -46.41 48.14
CA VAL A 573 6.23 -47.12 49.37
C VAL A 573 6.54 -48.62 49.28
N GLY A 574 6.69 -49.17 48.07
CA GLY A 574 6.97 -50.61 47.83
C GLY A 574 8.46 -50.95 47.65
N SER A 575 9.36 -49.97 47.71
CA SER A 575 10.81 -50.13 47.71
C SER A 575 11.38 -49.82 49.09
#